data_53395dbd6339eb328066c4986ad07a0a
#
_entry.id   53395dbd6339eb328066c4986ad07a0a
#
_cell.length_a   1.000
_cell.length_b   1.000
_cell.length_c   1.000
_cell.angle_alpha   90.00
_cell.angle_beta   90.00
_cell.angle_gamma   90.00
#
_symmetry.space_group_name_H-M   'P 1'
#
loop_
_entity.id
_entity.type
_entity.pdbx_description
1 polymer ?
#
loop_
_entity_poly.entity_id
_entity_poly.type
_entity_poly.pdbx_seq_one_letter_code
_entity_poly.pdbx_strand_id
1 'polypeptide(L)'
;RIGDKRMFLYMGRVATEKNVEALLRAWRLVKPEGCHLVIVGDGPLHATLQNTYSSNDVLWWGYEADLATRVALLQSAEVFVLPSLVEGLSLALLEAMASGCACVATDAGADGEVLAGGAGIVLSTQGVTTQLRTLLPVLRDQPVLTRELGRQARERVLERYTMQSNIDALERLYADVMRHEPMAA
;
A
#
# COMPACT_ATOMS: atom_id res chain seq x y z
N ARG A 1 13.92 6.60 -16.06
CA ARG A 1 13.48 7.87 -15.45
C ARG A 1 11.99 8.02 -15.71
N ILE A 2 11.20 8.25 -14.67
CA ILE A 2 9.73 8.39 -14.75
C ILE A 2 9.37 9.78 -15.29
N GLY A 3 10.33 10.73 -15.30
CA GLY A 3 10.12 12.12 -15.76
C GLY A 3 9.10 12.86 -14.88
N ASP A 4 8.32 13.76 -15.48
CA ASP A 4 7.30 14.56 -14.79
C ASP A 4 5.94 13.83 -14.65
N LYS A 5 5.91 12.50 -14.91
CA LYS A 5 4.68 11.71 -14.81
C LYS A 5 4.39 11.30 -13.38
N ARG A 6 3.12 11.25 -13.05
CA ARG A 6 2.63 10.84 -11.74
C ARG A 6 2.87 9.34 -11.50
N MET A 7 3.37 8.98 -10.33
CA MET A 7 3.74 7.60 -10.01
C MET A 7 2.69 6.93 -9.14
N PHE A 8 2.17 5.82 -9.64
CA PHE A 8 1.42 4.82 -8.89
C PHE A 8 2.37 3.67 -8.57
N LEU A 9 2.38 3.23 -7.33
CA LEU A 9 3.36 2.26 -6.84
C LEU A 9 2.67 1.03 -6.24
N TYR A 10 3.16 -0.13 -6.60
CA TYR A 10 3.02 -1.36 -5.85
C TYR A 10 4.40 -1.77 -5.30
N MET A 11 4.47 -2.15 -4.04
CA MET A 11 5.70 -2.68 -3.44
C MET A 11 5.38 -3.91 -2.59
N GLY A 12 5.92 -5.06 -2.98
CA GLY A 12 5.70 -6.31 -2.28
C GLY A 12 6.04 -7.54 -3.12
N ARG A 13 5.81 -8.73 -2.54
CA ARG A 13 6.00 -9.99 -3.25
C ARG A 13 5.01 -10.13 -4.41
N VAL A 14 5.49 -10.56 -5.57
CA VAL A 14 4.64 -10.81 -6.77
C VAL A 14 4.16 -12.26 -6.76
N ALA A 15 3.08 -12.50 -6.03
CA ALA A 15 2.51 -13.83 -5.78
C ALA A 15 0.97 -13.80 -5.80
N THR A 16 0.34 -14.96 -5.81
CA THR A 16 -1.12 -15.09 -5.96
C THR A 16 -1.89 -14.34 -4.88
N GLU A 17 -1.48 -14.46 -3.63
CA GLU A 17 -2.12 -13.81 -2.49
C GLU A 17 -2.03 -12.28 -2.52
N LYS A 18 -1.03 -11.74 -3.24
CA LYS A 18 -0.86 -10.29 -3.43
C LYS A 18 -1.67 -9.71 -4.58
N ASN A 19 -2.23 -10.57 -5.44
CA ASN A 19 -3.20 -10.22 -6.48
C ASN A 19 -2.79 -9.04 -7.38
N VAL A 20 -1.48 -8.92 -7.65
CA VAL A 20 -0.91 -7.86 -8.50
C VAL A 20 -1.54 -7.85 -9.88
N GLU A 21 -1.96 -9.02 -10.36
CA GLU A 21 -2.63 -9.15 -11.65
C GLU A 21 -3.93 -8.34 -11.73
N ALA A 22 -4.70 -8.22 -10.64
CA ALA A 22 -5.92 -7.40 -10.62
C ALA A 22 -5.62 -5.92 -10.86
N LEU A 23 -4.53 -5.41 -10.29
CA LEU A 23 -4.04 -4.05 -10.53
C LEU A 23 -3.59 -3.87 -11.98
N LEU A 24 -2.79 -4.79 -12.51
CA LEU A 24 -2.29 -4.74 -13.88
C LEU A 24 -3.42 -4.81 -14.91
N ARG A 25 -4.44 -5.64 -14.67
CA ARG A 25 -5.66 -5.71 -15.50
C ARG A 25 -6.42 -4.39 -15.50
N ALA A 26 -6.64 -3.80 -14.32
CA ALA A 26 -7.29 -2.50 -14.19
C ALA A 26 -6.49 -1.40 -14.90
N TRP A 27 -5.17 -1.36 -14.67
CA TRP A 27 -4.27 -0.41 -15.31
C TRP A 27 -4.33 -0.48 -16.84
N ARG A 28 -4.24 -1.68 -17.40
CA ARG A 28 -4.33 -1.92 -18.85
C ARG A 28 -5.68 -1.47 -19.44
N LEU A 29 -6.77 -1.60 -18.68
CA LEU A 29 -8.12 -1.17 -19.13
C LEU A 29 -8.29 0.35 -19.07
N VAL A 30 -7.73 0.99 -18.05
CA VAL A 30 -7.87 2.44 -17.82
C VAL A 30 -6.87 3.24 -18.66
N LYS A 31 -5.63 2.75 -18.78
CA LYS A 31 -4.51 3.46 -19.44
C LYS A 31 -4.41 4.92 -18.98
N PRO A 32 -4.13 5.18 -17.70
CA PRO A 32 -4.19 6.53 -17.15
C PRO A 32 -3.07 7.39 -17.74
N GLU A 33 -3.45 8.31 -18.62
CA GLU A 33 -2.51 9.22 -19.29
C GLU A 33 -1.74 10.08 -18.28
N GLY A 34 -0.47 10.33 -18.55
CA GLY A 34 0.39 11.11 -17.65
C GLY A 34 0.81 10.38 -16.37
N CYS A 35 0.50 9.08 -16.26
CA CYS A 35 0.87 8.27 -15.10
C CYS A 35 1.79 7.11 -15.49
N HIS A 36 2.55 6.61 -14.51
CA HIS A 36 3.26 5.35 -14.57
C HIS A 36 2.88 4.47 -13.38
N LEU A 37 2.75 3.17 -13.64
CA LEU A 37 2.67 2.14 -12.61
C LEU A 37 4.07 1.55 -12.42
N VAL A 38 4.57 1.58 -11.20
CA VAL A 38 5.86 0.97 -10.82
C VAL A 38 5.58 -0.25 -9.95
N ILE A 39 6.11 -1.39 -10.36
CA ILE A 39 6.02 -2.66 -9.63
C ILE A 39 7.38 -2.95 -9.01
N VAL A 40 7.46 -2.86 -7.69
CA VAL A 40 8.67 -3.15 -6.90
C VAL A 40 8.49 -4.46 -6.17
N GLY A 41 9.41 -5.36 -6.38
CA GLY A 41 9.42 -6.67 -5.77
C GLY A 41 9.56 -7.80 -6.77
N ASP A 42 9.67 -9.01 -6.24
CA ASP A 42 9.82 -10.23 -7.02
C ASP A 42 8.93 -11.34 -6.44
N GLY A 43 8.82 -12.44 -7.16
CA GLY A 43 8.04 -13.60 -6.72
C GLY A 43 7.66 -14.54 -7.85
N PRO A 44 6.95 -15.63 -7.53
CA PRO A 44 6.67 -16.70 -8.48
C PRO A 44 5.88 -16.25 -9.72
N LEU A 45 5.11 -15.16 -9.63
CA LEU A 45 4.33 -14.64 -10.77
C LEU A 45 5.02 -13.50 -11.52
N HIS A 46 6.20 -13.01 -11.07
CA HIS A 46 6.84 -11.83 -11.66
C HIS A 46 7.05 -11.98 -13.17
N ALA A 47 7.79 -13.00 -13.62
CA ALA A 47 8.10 -13.19 -15.03
C ALA A 47 6.83 -13.36 -15.90
N THR A 48 5.84 -14.12 -15.41
CA THR A 48 4.59 -14.35 -16.13
C THR A 48 3.80 -13.06 -16.31
N LEU A 49 3.66 -12.29 -15.23
CA LEU A 49 2.91 -11.03 -15.25
C LEU A 49 3.65 -9.96 -16.06
N GLN A 50 4.97 -9.88 -15.93
CA GLN A 50 5.78 -8.98 -16.74
C GLN A 50 5.60 -9.25 -18.24
N ASN A 51 5.69 -10.51 -18.66
CA ASN A 51 5.50 -10.88 -20.07
C ASN A 51 4.07 -10.57 -20.57
N THR A 52 3.06 -10.71 -19.71
CA THR A 52 1.65 -10.52 -20.08
C THR A 52 1.23 -9.04 -20.09
N TYR A 53 1.82 -8.24 -19.21
CA TYR A 53 1.39 -6.85 -18.94
C TYR A 53 2.49 -5.81 -19.22
N SER A 54 3.52 -6.15 -19.99
CA SER A 54 4.52 -5.16 -20.42
C SER A 54 3.89 -4.05 -21.25
N SER A 55 4.15 -2.81 -20.88
CA SER A 55 3.76 -1.60 -21.61
C SER A 55 4.69 -0.44 -21.23
N ASN A 56 4.68 0.63 -22.01
CA ASN A 56 5.57 1.78 -21.78
C ASN A 56 5.24 2.58 -20.51
N ASP A 57 4.08 2.34 -19.91
CA ASP A 57 3.59 3.01 -18.71
C ASP A 57 3.62 2.09 -17.47
N VAL A 58 4.12 0.86 -17.59
CA VAL A 58 4.36 -0.08 -16.48
C VAL A 58 5.85 -0.36 -16.37
N LEU A 59 6.45 0.08 -15.27
CA LEU A 59 7.86 -0.15 -14.96
C LEU A 59 7.99 -1.30 -13.96
N TRP A 60 8.65 -2.35 -14.39
CA TRP A 60 9.01 -3.48 -13.55
C TRP A 60 10.39 -3.21 -12.94
N TRP A 61 10.42 -2.82 -11.67
CA TRP A 61 11.66 -2.49 -10.95
C TRP A 61 12.43 -3.74 -10.54
N GLY A 62 11.69 -4.78 -10.16
CA GLY A 62 12.28 -5.98 -9.55
C GLY A 62 12.44 -5.85 -8.04
N TYR A 63 13.18 -6.77 -7.43
CA TYR A 63 13.46 -6.76 -6.00
C TYR A 63 14.43 -5.63 -5.64
N GLU A 64 14.08 -4.86 -4.61
CA GLU A 64 14.92 -3.77 -4.09
C GLU A 64 15.30 -4.02 -2.64
N ALA A 65 16.59 -4.24 -2.39
CA ALA A 65 17.14 -4.50 -1.06
C ALA A 65 17.56 -3.22 -0.33
N ASP A 66 17.96 -2.18 -1.10
CA ASP A 66 18.44 -0.95 -0.51
C ASP A 66 17.31 -0.13 0.10
N LEU A 67 17.42 0.12 1.41
CA LEU A 67 16.42 0.87 2.16
C LEU A 67 16.27 2.31 1.66
N ALA A 68 17.36 2.98 1.32
CA ALA A 68 17.31 4.36 0.85
C ALA A 68 16.58 4.46 -0.48
N THR A 69 16.80 3.52 -1.39
CA THR A 69 16.10 3.42 -2.67
C THR A 69 14.61 3.11 -2.46
N ARG A 70 14.26 2.20 -1.56
CA ARG A 70 12.85 1.91 -1.23
C ARG A 70 12.13 3.13 -0.68
N VAL A 71 12.77 3.86 0.25
CA VAL A 71 12.23 5.12 0.79
C VAL A 71 12.07 6.16 -0.30
N ALA A 72 13.06 6.32 -1.19
CA ALA A 72 12.99 7.27 -2.30
C ALA A 72 11.84 6.93 -3.29
N LEU A 73 11.60 5.65 -3.57
CA LEU A 73 10.47 5.19 -4.39
C LEU A 73 9.13 5.52 -3.74
N LEU A 74 8.98 5.24 -2.44
CA LEU A 74 7.76 5.55 -1.68
C LEU A 74 7.51 7.06 -1.61
N GLN A 75 8.54 7.87 -1.36
CA GLN A 75 8.42 9.33 -1.31
C GLN A 75 8.15 9.98 -2.68
N SER A 76 8.49 9.28 -3.78
CA SER A 76 8.22 9.73 -5.15
C SER A 76 6.83 9.32 -5.62
N ALA A 77 6.18 8.38 -4.94
CA ALA A 77 4.86 7.89 -5.32
C ALA A 77 3.74 8.81 -4.80
N GLU A 78 2.78 9.12 -5.66
CA GLU A 78 1.57 9.82 -5.24
C GLU A 78 0.51 8.85 -4.70
N VAL A 79 0.44 7.66 -5.29
CA VAL A 79 -0.55 6.63 -4.94
C VAL A 79 0.17 5.31 -4.71
N PHE A 80 -0.14 4.67 -3.60
CA PHE A 80 0.29 3.31 -3.30
C PHE A 80 -0.91 2.37 -3.37
N VAL A 81 -0.79 1.25 -4.09
CA VAL A 81 -1.89 0.29 -4.28
C VAL A 81 -1.47 -1.09 -3.79
N LEU A 82 -2.22 -1.65 -2.84
CA LEU A 82 -2.03 -2.97 -2.28
C LEU A 82 -3.29 -3.82 -2.49
N PRO A 83 -3.41 -4.57 -3.62
CA PRO A 83 -4.63 -5.30 -3.98
C PRO A 83 -4.71 -6.71 -3.39
N SER A 84 -4.08 -6.96 -2.27
CA SER A 84 -3.89 -8.29 -1.65
C SER A 84 -5.21 -9.00 -1.33
N LEU A 85 -5.24 -10.32 -1.43
CA LEU A 85 -6.36 -11.15 -1.00
C LEU A 85 -6.19 -11.64 0.43
N VAL A 86 -4.94 -11.77 0.88
CA VAL A 86 -4.60 -12.24 2.23
C VAL A 86 -3.45 -11.40 2.76
N GLU A 87 -3.65 -10.81 3.92
CA GLU A 87 -2.66 -10.09 4.71
C GLU A 87 -2.82 -10.39 6.20
N GLY A 88 -1.80 -10.12 7.00
CA GLY A 88 -1.95 -9.88 8.43
C GLY A 88 -2.08 -8.39 8.67
N LEU A 89 -0.93 -7.71 8.72
CA LEU A 89 -0.76 -6.25 8.67
C LEU A 89 0.40 -5.97 7.72
N SER A 90 0.15 -5.21 6.67
CA SER A 90 1.17 -4.94 5.65
C SER A 90 2.14 -3.84 6.10
N LEU A 91 3.41 -4.21 6.33
CA LEU A 91 4.46 -3.22 6.59
C LEU A 91 4.66 -2.28 5.41
N ALA A 92 4.54 -2.77 4.16
CA ALA A 92 4.65 -1.93 2.98
C ALA A 92 3.56 -0.86 2.92
N LEU A 93 2.35 -1.17 3.41
CA LEU A 93 1.27 -0.20 3.56
C LEU A 93 1.63 0.88 4.58
N LEU A 94 2.13 0.48 5.76
CA LEU A 94 2.56 1.43 6.79
C LEU A 94 3.73 2.32 6.33
N GLU A 95 4.69 1.75 5.59
CA GLU A 95 5.80 2.49 4.98
C GLU A 95 5.31 3.51 3.94
N ALA A 96 4.33 3.13 3.12
CA ALA A 96 3.70 4.02 2.13
C ALA A 96 2.91 5.16 2.79
N MET A 97 2.13 4.85 3.83
CA MET A 97 1.43 5.84 4.64
C MET A 97 2.41 6.82 5.30
N ALA A 98 3.49 6.31 5.91
CA ALA A 98 4.54 7.12 6.52
C ALA A 98 5.25 8.04 5.51
N SER A 99 5.30 7.62 4.24
CA SER A 99 5.86 8.41 3.13
C SER A 99 4.89 9.43 2.56
N GLY A 100 3.63 9.44 2.98
CA GLY A 100 2.61 10.38 2.54
C GLY A 100 1.93 10.00 1.21
N CYS A 101 1.97 8.74 0.81
CA CYS A 101 1.23 8.24 -0.35
C CYS A 101 -0.27 8.22 -0.07
N ALA A 102 -1.10 8.53 -1.07
CA ALA A 102 -2.51 8.16 -1.04
C ALA A 102 -2.61 6.64 -1.13
N CYS A 103 -2.99 5.99 -0.03
CA CYS A 103 -2.99 4.53 0.06
C CYS A 103 -4.35 3.94 -0.35
N VAL A 104 -4.30 2.92 -1.19
CA VAL A 104 -5.44 2.11 -1.60
C VAL A 104 -5.11 0.66 -1.28
N ALA A 105 -5.86 0.02 -0.42
CA ALA A 105 -5.68 -1.39 -0.10
C ALA A 105 -7.03 -2.12 -0.03
N THR A 106 -6.99 -3.41 -0.19
CA THR A 106 -8.13 -4.29 0.06
C THR A 106 -8.35 -4.46 1.56
N ASP A 107 -9.58 -4.77 1.95
CA ASP A 107 -9.94 -5.17 3.31
C ASP A 107 -9.46 -6.61 3.58
N ALA A 108 -8.14 -6.78 3.57
CA ALA A 108 -7.46 -8.04 3.83
C ALA A 108 -6.70 -7.93 5.16
N GLY A 109 -7.02 -8.80 6.12
CA GLY A 109 -6.42 -8.72 7.46
C GLY A 109 -6.73 -7.41 8.17
N ALA A 110 -5.69 -6.74 8.70
CA ALA A 110 -5.83 -5.46 9.40
C ALA A 110 -5.68 -4.22 8.49
N ASP A 111 -5.43 -4.39 7.20
CA ASP A 111 -5.16 -3.25 6.29
C ASP A 111 -6.36 -2.30 6.16
N GLY A 112 -7.60 -2.86 6.17
CA GLY A 112 -8.82 -2.05 6.19
C GLY A 112 -8.96 -1.20 7.45
N GLU A 113 -8.63 -1.74 8.62
CA GLU A 113 -8.63 -1.01 9.89
C GLU A 113 -7.60 0.14 9.89
N VAL A 114 -6.42 -0.13 9.37
CA VAL A 114 -5.34 0.87 9.28
C VAL A 114 -5.77 2.07 8.44
N LEU A 115 -6.47 1.83 7.33
CA LEU A 115 -6.96 2.87 6.41
C LEU A 115 -8.29 3.51 6.85
N ALA A 116 -8.96 2.97 7.87
CA ALA A 116 -10.24 3.51 8.34
C ALA A 116 -10.14 4.98 8.79
N GLY A 117 -11.29 5.68 8.82
CA GLY A 117 -11.35 7.08 9.26
C GLY A 117 -10.74 8.09 8.28
N GLY A 118 -10.65 7.74 6.99
CA GLY A 118 -10.17 8.64 5.94
C GLY A 118 -8.67 8.58 5.68
N ALA A 119 -7.94 7.66 6.34
CA ALA A 119 -6.50 7.51 6.12
C ALA A 119 -6.13 6.83 4.80
N GLY A 120 -7.11 6.42 4.01
CA GLY A 120 -6.94 5.82 2.69
C GLY A 120 -8.25 5.28 2.14
N ILE A 121 -8.16 4.54 1.05
CA ILE A 121 -9.31 3.94 0.38
C ILE A 121 -9.25 2.43 0.55
N VAL A 122 -10.32 1.87 1.09
CA VAL A 122 -10.46 0.43 1.34
C VAL A 122 -11.31 -0.19 0.23
N LEU A 123 -10.80 -1.24 -0.40
CA LEU A 123 -11.48 -2.02 -1.42
C LEU A 123 -11.96 -3.35 -0.82
N SER A 124 -13.06 -3.87 -1.34
CA SER A 124 -13.40 -5.27 -1.09
C SER A 124 -12.38 -6.19 -1.75
N THR A 125 -12.08 -7.33 -1.13
CA THR A 125 -11.27 -8.39 -1.72
C THR A 125 -11.93 -9.06 -2.93
N GLN A 126 -13.23 -8.82 -3.15
CA GLN A 126 -13.96 -9.31 -4.31
C GLN A 126 -14.07 -8.22 -5.40
N GLY A 127 -13.83 -8.62 -6.65
CA GLY A 127 -13.95 -7.70 -7.79
C GLY A 127 -12.93 -6.56 -7.81
N VAL A 128 -11.73 -6.77 -7.26
CA VAL A 128 -10.66 -5.78 -7.13
C VAL A 128 -10.37 -5.05 -8.44
N THR A 129 -10.30 -5.78 -9.57
CA THR A 129 -10.08 -5.18 -10.90
C THR A 129 -11.15 -4.15 -11.25
N THR A 130 -12.42 -4.44 -10.96
CA THR A 130 -13.55 -3.53 -11.27
C THR A 130 -13.48 -2.28 -10.38
N GLN A 131 -13.21 -2.45 -9.11
CA GLN A 131 -13.07 -1.33 -8.17
C GLN A 131 -11.90 -0.42 -8.56
N LEU A 132 -10.72 -1.00 -8.85
CA LEU A 132 -9.56 -0.25 -9.31
C LEU A 132 -9.81 0.45 -10.65
N ARG A 133 -10.52 -0.19 -11.59
CA ARG A 133 -10.88 0.44 -12.87
C ARG A 133 -11.69 1.71 -12.68
N THR A 134 -12.55 1.76 -11.68
CA THR A 134 -13.32 2.96 -11.33
C THR A 134 -12.49 3.99 -10.58
N LEU A 135 -11.61 3.53 -9.69
CA LEU A 135 -10.87 4.40 -8.79
C LEU A 135 -9.63 5.06 -9.43
N LEU A 136 -8.89 4.34 -10.29
CA LEU A 136 -7.66 4.86 -10.89
C LEU A 136 -7.85 6.18 -11.65
N PRO A 137 -8.93 6.37 -12.46
CA PRO A 137 -9.20 7.67 -13.10
C PRO A 137 -9.45 8.78 -12.07
N VAL A 138 -10.19 8.49 -11.00
CA VAL A 138 -10.47 9.49 -9.94
C VAL A 138 -9.19 9.97 -9.29
N LEU A 139 -8.30 9.05 -8.92
CA LEU A 139 -7.00 9.39 -8.31
C LEU A 139 -6.09 10.14 -9.30
N ARG A 140 -6.15 9.81 -10.59
CA ARG A 140 -5.45 10.57 -11.63
C ARG A 140 -5.98 12.01 -11.73
N ASP A 141 -7.31 12.18 -11.79
CA ASP A 141 -7.93 13.45 -12.13
C ASP A 141 -8.10 14.40 -10.93
N GLN A 142 -7.94 13.86 -9.71
CA GLN A 142 -8.14 14.60 -8.45
C GLN A 142 -6.85 14.72 -7.61
N PRO A 143 -5.83 15.49 -8.05
CA PRO A 143 -4.56 15.59 -7.34
C PRO A 143 -4.69 16.23 -5.94
N VAL A 144 -5.72 17.03 -5.70
CA VAL A 144 -6.02 17.58 -4.37
C VAL A 144 -6.46 16.47 -3.43
N LEU A 145 -7.33 15.58 -3.90
CA LEU A 145 -7.79 14.41 -3.14
C LEU A 145 -6.62 13.48 -2.79
N THR A 146 -5.75 13.16 -3.76
CA THR A 146 -4.58 12.31 -3.51
C THR A 146 -3.64 12.91 -2.47
N ARG A 147 -3.36 14.20 -2.52
CA ARG A 147 -2.53 14.86 -1.50
C ARG A 147 -3.18 14.83 -0.11
N GLU A 148 -4.48 15.07 -0.03
CA GLU A 148 -5.18 15.03 1.26
C GLU A 148 -5.22 13.62 1.86
N LEU A 149 -5.49 12.60 1.05
CA LEU A 149 -5.41 11.20 1.48
C LEU A 149 -4.01 10.85 1.99
N GLY A 150 -2.96 11.26 1.28
CA GLY A 150 -1.58 11.02 1.71
C GLY A 150 -1.23 11.74 3.02
N ARG A 151 -1.71 12.97 3.23
CA ARG A 151 -1.55 13.70 4.48
C ARG A 151 -2.22 12.95 5.64
N GLN A 152 -3.47 12.54 5.48
CA GLN A 152 -4.23 11.79 6.50
C GLN A 152 -3.61 10.42 6.77
N ALA A 153 -3.12 9.72 5.73
CA ALA A 153 -2.39 8.47 5.88
C ALA A 153 -1.16 8.65 6.80
N ARG A 154 -0.35 9.67 6.52
CA ARG A 154 0.85 9.96 7.31
C ARG A 154 0.53 10.33 8.76
N GLU A 155 -0.47 11.16 8.99
CA GLU A 155 -0.91 11.52 10.35
C GLU A 155 -1.34 10.28 11.13
N ARG A 156 -2.16 9.42 10.52
CA ARG A 156 -2.65 8.19 11.13
C ARG A 156 -1.52 7.24 11.53
N VAL A 157 -0.53 7.01 10.65
CA VAL A 157 0.57 6.10 10.96
C VAL A 157 1.48 6.66 12.04
N LEU A 158 1.75 7.96 12.04
CA LEU A 158 2.56 8.61 13.06
C LEU A 158 1.87 8.62 14.44
N GLU A 159 0.54 8.71 14.47
CA GLU A 159 -0.23 8.67 15.70
C GLU A 159 -0.26 7.26 16.32
N ARG A 160 -0.42 6.20 15.51
CA ARG A 160 -0.82 4.88 16.02
C ARG A 160 0.14 3.73 15.75
N TYR A 161 0.96 3.81 14.70
CA TYR A 161 1.72 2.67 14.20
C TYR A 161 3.24 2.87 14.22
N THR A 162 3.72 3.80 15.06
CA THR A 162 5.17 3.94 15.28
C THR A 162 5.69 2.84 16.20
N MET A 163 6.97 2.52 16.10
CA MET A 163 7.63 1.58 17.01
C MET A 163 7.45 2.03 18.46
N GLN A 164 7.60 3.34 18.74
CA GLN A 164 7.48 3.87 20.09
C GLN A 164 6.07 3.69 20.64
N SER A 165 5.03 4.05 19.88
CA SER A 165 3.64 3.87 20.33
C SER A 165 3.28 2.39 20.59
N ASN A 166 3.86 1.45 19.81
CA ASN A 166 3.69 0.02 20.05
C ASN A 166 4.39 -0.44 21.34
N ILE A 167 5.62 0.02 21.60
CA ILE A 167 6.35 -0.29 22.83
C ILE A 167 5.59 0.24 24.05
N ASP A 168 5.17 1.52 24.00
CA ASP A 168 4.39 2.13 25.09
C ASP A 168 3.06 1.42 25.38
N ALA A 169 2.40 0.92 24.31
CA ALA A 169 1.16 0.15 24.46
C ALA A 169 1.44 -1.22 25.10
N LEU A 170 2.52 -1.88 24.71
CA LEU A 170 2.92 -3.17 25.27
C LEU A 170 3.32 -3.05 26.75
N GLU A 171 4.10 -2.02 27.11
CA GLU A 171 4.48 -1.75 28.50
C GLU A 171 3.26 -1.52 29.39
N ARG A 172 2.29 -0.74 28.90
CA ARG A 172 1.01 -0.54 29.60
C ARG A 172 0.26 -1.85 29.81
N LEU A 173 0.16 -2.67 28.77
CA LEU A 173 -0.49 -3.96 28.83
C LEU A 173 0.15 -4.88 29.88
N TYR A 174 1.50 -4.97 29.90
CA TYR A 174 2.21 -5.74 30.92
C TYR A 174 1.94 -5.23 32.34
N ALA A 175 2.01 -3.90 32.52
CA ALA A 175 1.72 -3.30 33.82
C ALA A 175 0.30 -3.57 34.31
N ASP A 176 -0.67 -3.62 33.40
CA ASP A 176 -2.07 -3.94 33.73
C ASP A 176 -2.25 -5.43 34.08
N VAL A 177 -1.65 -6.33 33.32
CA VAL A 177 -1.69 -7.78 33.62
C VAL A 177 -1.06 -8.05 34.97
N MET A 178 0.11 -7.50 35.25
CA MET A 178 0.80 -7.70 36.54
C MET A 178 0.04 -7.16 37.75
N ARG A 179 -0.80 -6.13 37.57
CA ARG A 179 -1.66 -5.60 38.63
C ARG A 179 -2.89 -6.47 38.91
N HIS A 180 -3.34 -7.27 37.93
CA HIS A 180 -4.54 -8.07 38.00
C HIS A 180 -4.26 -9.55 38.22
N GLU A 181 -3.01 -10.00 38.35
CA GLU A 181 -2.73 -11.36 38.82
C GLU A 181 -3.13 -11.48 40.29
N PRO A 182 -4.07 -12.39 40.64
CA PRO A 182 -4.35 -12.69 42.04
C PRO A 182 -3.09 -13.28 42.66
N MET A 183 -2.61 -12.68 43.74
CA MET A 183 -1.54 -13.29 44.53
C MET A 183 -1.99 -14.72 44.83
N ALA A 184 -1.30 -15.73 44.25
CA ALA A 184 -1.52 -17.13 44.60
C ALA A 184 -1.19 -17.30 46.07
N ALA A 185 -2.20 -17.71 46.84
CA ALA A 185 -2.10 -18.04 48.23
C ALA A 185 -1.42 -19.41 48.42
#